data_9cd08174c948bda024c8644b4f645c63
#
_entry.id   9cd08174c948bda024c8644b4f645c63
#
_cell.length_a   1.000
_cell.length_b   1.000
_cell.length_c   1.000
_cell.angle_alpha   90.00
_cell.angle_beta   90.00
_cell.angle_gamma   90.00
#
_symmetry.space_group_name_H-M   'P 1'
#
loop_
_entity.id
_entity.type
_entity.pdbx_description
1 polymer ?
#
loop_
_entity_poly.entity_id
_entity_poly.type
_entity_poly.pdbx_seq_one_letter_code
_entity_poly.pdbx_strand_id
1 'polypeptide(L)'
;VEFDSLLDLHTPPGQTVKLGEINPGLPLRDGEIHFQLLGPQSAVIEDAGWPFAGGRLEVGRSEWTIAGTSDIVEISARELELSEIIRIFNLPDIEAQGTVSGRFPVEFDGPNVLVRDAVLTADEEGGKIAYTGDVADAASQADERVDLAFRALRNFQFSVLEVGADGNLTGSIMITLRLF
;
A
#
# COMPACT_ATOMS: atom_id res chain seq x y z
N VAL A 1 14.75 -21.15 12.29
CA VAL A 1 13.90 -22.09 11.49
C VAL A 1 14.22 -23.50 11.94
N GLU A 2 13.21 -24.25 12.35
CA GLU A 2 13.31 -25.67 12.67
C GLU A 2 12.83 -26.49 11.48
N PHE A 3 13.42 -27.68 11.27
CA PHE A 3 13.03 -28.59 10.19
C PHE A 3 12.60 -29.93 10.77
N ASP A 4 11.44 -30.42 10.36
CA ASP A 4 11.01 -31.79 10.62
C ASP A 4 11.76 -32.76 9.71
N SER A 5 12.06 -32.35 8.47
CA SER A 5 12.86 -33.09 7.49
C SER A 5 13.66 -32.12 6.63
N LEU A 6 14.99 -32.31 6.61
CA LEU A 6 15.88 -31.54 5.73
C LEU A 6 15.84 -32.04 4.29
N LEU A 7 15.55 -33.34 4.10
CA LEU A 7 15.50 -33.93 2.77
C LEU A 7 14.27 -33.49 1.98
N ASP A 8 13.16 -33.29 2.69
CA ASP A 8 11.87 -32.91 2.11
C ASP A 8 11.55 -31.45 2.33
N LEU A 9 12.43 -30.67 2.98
CA LEU A 9 12.24 -29.26 3.33
C LEU A 9 10.91 -28.99 4.05
N HIS A 10 10.53 -29.88 4.97
CA HIS A 10 9.37 -29.72 5.82
C HIS A 10 9.72 -29.01 7.13
N THR A 11 8.89 -28.06 7.53
CA THR A 11 9.00 -27.40 8.84
C THR A 11 7.69 -27.55 9.62
N PRO A 12 7.74 -27.54 10.95
CA PRO A 12 6.51 -27.31 11.73
C PRO A 12 5.93 -25.94 11.44
N PRO A 13 4.65 -25.70 11.70
CA PRO A 13 4.04 -24.37 11.59
C PRO A 13 4.68 -23.37 12.55
N GLY A 14 4.43 -22.07 12.33
CA GLY A 14 4.92 -20.99 13.19
C GLY A 14 6.40 -20.66 13.05
N GLN A 15 7.03 -21.02 11.92
CA GLN A 15 8.38 -20.55 11.66
C GLN A 15 8.37 -19.05 11.42
N THR A 16 9.34 -18.35 11.98
CA THR A 16 9.42 -16.90 11.87
C THR A 16 10.68 -16.46 11.14
N VAL A 17 10.53 -15.52 10.22
CA VAL A 17 11.63 -14.77 9.63
C VAL A 17 11.40 -13.27 9.81
N LYS A 18 12.46 -12.57 10.23
CA LYS A 18 12.47 -11.10 10.32
C LYS A 18 13.20 -10.53 9.14
N LEU A 19 12.59 -9.57 8.48
CA LEU A 19 13.11 -8.91 7.30
C LEU A 19 13.55 -7.50 7.68
N GLY A 20 14.82 -7.16 7.47
CA GLY A 20 15.31 -5.82 7.72
C GLY A 20 14.75 -4.81 6.73
N GLU A 21 14.95 -5.06 5.45
CA GLU A 21 14.41 -4.22 4.37
C GLU A 21 14.16 -5.06 3.11
N ILE A 22 13.00 -4.84 2.49
CA ILE A 22 12.68 -5.33 1.15
C ILE A 22 12.11 -4.17 0.33
N ASN A 23 12.28 -4.22 -0.99
CA ASN A 23 11.75 -3.17 -1.87
C ASN A 23 11.03 -3.78 -3.09
N PRO A 24 9.77 -4.17 -2.94
CA PRO A 24 8.92 -4.59 -4.07
C PRO A 24 8.34 -3.41 -4.87
N GLY A 25 9.04 -2.28 -4.92
CA GLY A 25 8.58 -1.00 -5.46
C GLY A 25 8.29 0.06 -4.39
N LEU A 26 8.18 -0.37 -3.12
CA LEU A 26 8.09 0.49 -1.93
C LEU A 26 9.06 -0.04 -0.88
N PRO A 27 9.82 0.83 -0.19
CA PRO A 27 10.74 0.39 0.85
C PRO A 27 9.95 -0.07 2.09
N LEU A 28 9.90 -1.38 2.31
CA LEU A 28 9.29 -2.00 3.49
C LEU A 28 10.40 -2.44 4.44
N ARG A 29 10.31 -2.01 5.69
CA ARG A 29 11.32 -2.26 6.72
C ARG A 29 10.70 -2.95 7.93
N ASP A 30 11.57 -3.65 8.67
CA ASP A 30 11.23 -4.28 9.95
C ASP A 30 10.02 -5.21 9.86
N GLY A 31 9.96 -5.99 8.77
CA GLY A 31 8.90 -6.96 8.53
C GLY A 31 9.09 -8.24 9.33
N GLU A 32 7.98 -8.91 9.60
CA GLU A 32 7.93 -10.24 10.19
C GLU A 32 7.00 -11.14 9.40
N ILE A 33 7.45 -12.35 9.10
CA ILE A 33 6.68 -13.35 8.37
C ILE A 33 6.63 -14.62 9.21
N HIS A 34 5.43 -15.13 9.46
CA HIS A 34 5.21 -16.46 9.99
C HIS A 34 4.87 -17.41 8.84
N PHE A 35 5.55 -18.54 8.79
CA PHE A 35 5.41 -19.45 7.67
C PHE A 35 5.63 -20.91 8.04
N GLN A 36 5.22 -21.79 7.13
CA GLN A 36 5.50 -23.22 7.15
C GLN A 36 5.96 -23.67 5.76
N LEU A 37 7.03 -24.45 5.69
CA LEU A 37 7.42 -25.14 4.46
C LEU A 37 6.70 -26.49 4.42
N LEU A 38 6.03 -26.77 3.32
CA LEU A 38 5.33 -28.02 3.06
C LEU A 38 6.10 -28.93 2.09
N GLY A 39 7.27 -28.49 1.64
CA GLY A 39 8.12 -29.18 0.70
C GLY A 39 9.02 -28.24 -0.09
N PRO A 40 9.81 -28.76 -1.04
CA PRO A 40 10.77 -27.95 -1.79
C PRO A 40 10.17 -26.85 -2.66
N GLN A 41 8.88 -26.94 -2.97
CA GLN A 41 8.19 -26.02 -3.87
C GLN A 41 6.92 -25.42 -3.28
N SER A 42 6.61 -25.70 -2.01
CA SER A 42 5.37 -25.25 -1.39
C SER A 42 5.62 -24.65 -0.02
N ALA A 43 5.04 -23.50 0.23
CA ALA A 43 5.06 -22.82 1.52
C ALA A 43 3.69 -22.26 1.84
N VAL A 44 3.38 -22.18 3.10
CA VAL A 44 2.23 -21.44 3.63
C VAL A 44 2.79 -20.22 4.34
N ILE A 45 2.38 -19.04 3.94
CA ILE A 45 2.50 -17.83 4.75
C ILE A 45 1.30 -17.87 5.72
N GLU A 46 1.55 -17.96 7.00
CA GLU A 46 0.50 -17.96 8.02
C GLU A 46 -0.01 -16.55 8.26
N ASP A 47 0.90 -15.62 8.39
CA ASP A 47 0.70 -14.18 8.38
C ASP A 47 2.02 -13.47 8.09
N ALA A 48 1.94 -12.22 7.63
CA ALA A 48 3.10 -11.35 7.52
C ALA A 48 2.68 -9.89 7.76
N GLY A 49 3.61 -9.08 8.26
CA GLY A 49 3.32 -7.69 8.52
C GLY A 49 4.53 -6.79 8.49
N TRP A 50 4.30 -5.54 8.09
CA TRP A 50 5.30 -4.47 8.02
C TRP A 50 4.74 -3.17 8.58
N PRO A 51 5.48 -2.44 9.42
CA PRO A 51 5.20 -1.03 9.67
C PRO A 51 5.30 -0.25 8.35
N PHE A 52 4.34 0.59 8.07
CA PHE A 52 4.32 1.41 6.87
C PHE A 52 3.46 2.66 7.06
N ALA A 53 3.98 3.82 6.65
CA ALA A 53 3.26 5.09 6.66
C ALA A 53 2.53 5.39 7.99
N GLY A 54 3.18 5.20 9.13
CA GLY A 54 2.59 5.41 10.46
C GLY A 54 1.66 4.29 10.95
N GLY A 55 1.17 3.46 10.04
CA GLY A 55 0.32 2.30 10.31
C GLY A 55 1.00 0.97 9.99
N ARG A 56 0.24 0.04 9.40
CA ARG A 56 0.72 -1.32 9.15
C ARG A 56 0.15 -1.91 7.85
N LEU A 57 1.00 -2.66 7.14
CA LEU A 57 0.58 -3.56 6.07
C LEU A 57 0.58 -4.99 6.60
N GLU A 58 -0.44 -5.76 6.26
CA GLU A 58 -0.61 -7.15 6.70
C GLU A 58 -0.99 -8.05 5.52
N VAL A 59 -0.40 -9.24 5.51
CA VAL A 59 -0.78 -10.33 4.61
C VAL A 59 -1.38 -11.43 5.47
N GLY A 60 -2.57 -11.86 5.14
CA GLY A 60 -3.20 -13.02 5.77
C GLY A 60 -2.65 -14.35 5.26
N ARG A 61 -3.23 -15.43 5.78
CA ARG A 61 -2.84 -16.78 5.38
C ARG A 61 -2.96 -16.97 3.87
N SER A 62 -1.87 -17.43 3.24
CA SER A 62 -1.79 -17.70 1.80
C SER A 62 -0.89 -18.89 1.52
N GLU A 63 -1.22 -19.65 0.48
CA GLU A 63 -0.41 -20.77 0.02
C GLU A 63 0.42 -20.34 -1.19
N TRP A 64 1.71 -20.65 -1.16
CA TRP A 64 2.65 -20.24 -2.18
C TRP A 64 3.31 -21.45 -2.81
N THR A 65 3.40 -21.44 -4.13
CA THR A 65 4.16 -22.44 -4.91
C THR A 65 5.35 -21.74 -5.56
N ILE A 66 6.56 -22.10 -5.16
CA ILE A 66 7.82 -21.44 -5.59
C ILE A 66 8.01 -21.47 -7.12
N ALA A 67 7.38 -22.42 -7.81
CA ALA A 67 7.39 -22.53 -9.26
C ALA A 67 6.08 -22.04 -9.93
N GLY A 68 5.19 -21.44 -9.16
CA GLY A 68 3.87 -21.00 -9.64
C GLY A 68 3.95 -19.70 -10.44
N THR A 69 3.04 -19.58 -11.38
CA THR A 69 2.77 -18.34 -12.10
C THR A 69 1.85 -17.48 -11.25
N SER A 70 2.24 -16.20 -11.06
CA SER A 70 1.40 -15.08 -10.61
C SER A 70 0.37 -15.41 -9.51
N ASP A 71 0.85 -15.42 -8.27
CA ASP A 71 -0.04 -15.51 -7.12
C ASP A 71 -0.58 -14.11 -6.77
N ILE A 72 -1.90 -14.01 -6.63
CA ILE A 72 -2.53 -12.78 -6.13
C ILE A 72 -2.56 -12.86 -4.62
N VAL A 73 -1.94 -11.89 -3.97
CA VAL A 73 -1.90 -11.74 -2.51
C VAL A 73 -2.73 -10.55 -2.11
N GLU A 74 -3.71 -10.75 -1.25
CA GLU A 74 -4.45 -9.65 -0.65
C GLU A 74 -3.65 -9.05 0.50
N ILE A 75 -3.30 -7.77 0.37
CA ILE A 75 -2.65 -7.00 1.42
C ILE A 75 -3.72 -6.12 2.09
N SER A 76 -3.76 -6.17 3.41
CA SER A 76 -4.54 -5.25 4.23
C SER A 76 -3.67 -4.10 4.69
N ALA A 77 -4.14 -2.88 4.50
CA ALA A 77 -3.57 -1.67 5.07
C ALA A 77 -4.41 -1.23 6.26
N ARG A 78 -3.75 -0.87 7.37
CA ARG A 78 -4.42 -0.40 8.57
C ARG A 78 -3.81 0.90 9.07
N GLU A 79 -4.67 1.88 9.29
CA GLU A 79 -4.34 3.16 9.93
C GLU A 79 -3.13 3.87 9.28
N LEU A 80 -3.03 3.82 7.93
CA LEU A 80 -1.95 4.51 7.23
C LEU A 80 -2.17 6.02 7.29
N GLU A 81 -1.20 6.76 7.79
CA GLU A 81 -1.24 8.23 7.84
C GLU A 81 -1.07 8.83 6.43
N LEU A 82 -2.04 9.63 6.01
CA LEU A 82 -2.02 10.30 4.70
C LEU A 82 -0.78 11.19 4.52
N SER A 83 -0.36 11.88 5.57
CA SER A 83 0.86 12.70 5.56
C SER A 83 2.11 11.88 5.24
N GLU A 84 2.24 10.68 5.81
CA GLU A 84 3.36 9.79 5.57
C GLU A 84 3.30 9.17 4.16
N ILE A 85 2.11 8.83 3.68
CA ILE A 85 1.91 8.38 2.29
C ILE A 85 2.40 9.45 1.31
N ILE A 86 1.98 10.69 1.48
CA ILE A 86 2.40 11.82 0.65
C ILE A 86 3.92 11.99 0.65
N ARG A 87 4.54 11.86 1.83
CA ARG A 87 5.99 11.96 1.99
C ARG A 87 6.73 10.82 1.29
N ILE A 88 6.25 9.57 1.43
CA ILE A 88 6.87 8.37 0.82
C ILE A 88 6.82 8.45 -0.70
N PHE A 89 5.68 8.86 -1.26
CA PHE A 89 5.49 9.00 -2.71
C PHE A 89 6.03 10.31 -3.27
N ASN A 90 6.61 11.17 -2.41
CA ASN A 90 7.16 12.47 -2.79
C ASN A 90 6.19 13.28 -3.65
N LEU A 91 4.96 13.43 -3.17
CA LEU A 91 3.92 14.22 -3.82
C LEU A 91 4.07 15.69 -3.40
N PRO A 92 4.67 16.54 -4.25
CA PRO A 92 4.85 17.94 -3.91
C PRO A 92 3.50 18.64 -3.87
N ASP A 93 3.45 19.71 -3.12
CA ASP A 93 2.31 20.65 -3.09
C ASP A 93 0.98 20.03 -2.58
N ILE A 94 1.04 18.87 -1.91
CA ILE A 94 -0.11 18.24 -1.28
C ILE A 94 0.18 18.05 0.20
N GLU A 95 -0.73 18.49 1.04
CA GLU A 95 -0.78 18.17 2.46
C GLU A 95 -2.08 17.44 2.76
N ALA A 96 -2.02 16.41 3.59
CA ALA A 96 -3.22 15.73 4.06
C ALA A 96 -3.09 15.31 5.52
N GLN A 97 -4.21 15.21 6.19
CA GLN A 97 -4.36 14.76 7.58
C GLN A 97 -5.47 13.72 7.66
N GLY A 98 -5.27 12.74 8.53
CA GLY A 98 -6.16 11.61 8.73
C GLY A 98 -5.47 10.31 8.39
N THR A 99 -6.14 9.21 8.71
CA THR A 99 -5.69 7.85 8.43
C THR A 99 -6.61 7.14 7.46
N VAL A 100 -6.06 6.19 6.73
CA VAL A 100 -6.80 5.36 5.78
C VAL A 100 -6.49 3.90 6.01
N SER A 101 -7.52 3.06 5.85
CA SER A 101 -7.41 1.61 5.88
C SER A 101 -8.11 1.00 4.67
N GLY A 102 -7.72 -0.21 4.30
CA GLY A 102 -8.36 -0.92 3.21
C GLY A 102 -7.59 -2.14 2.77
N ARG A 103 -7.89 -2.60 1.57
CA ARG A 103 -7.27 -3.78 0.97
C ARG A 103 -6.86 -3.51 -0.45
N PHE A 104 -5.79 -4.14 -0.87
CA PHE A 104 -5.33 -4.09 -2.24
C PHE A 104 -4.74 -5.44 -2.65
N PRO A 105 -5.28 -6.03 -3.72
CA PRO A 105 -4.72 -7.22 -4.33
C PRO A 105 -3.40 -6.87 -5.01
N VAL A 106 -2.38 -7.65 -4.75
CA VAL A 106 -1.06 -7.54 -5.36
C VAL A 106 -0.76 -8.82 -6.12
N GLU A 107 -0.47 -8.68 -7.39
CA GLU A 107 -0.08 -9.77 -8.27
C GLU A 107 1.43 -9.70 -8.54
N PHE A 108 2.12 -10.81 -8.28
CA PHE A 108 3.56 -10.93 -8.56
C PHE A 108 3.74 -11.59 -9.94
N ASP A 109 4.20 -10.84 -10.93
CA ASP A 109 4.51 -11.32 -12.28
C ASP A 109 6.00 -11.13 -12.57
N GLY A 110 6.80 -12.10 -12.22
CA GLY A 110 8.25 -12.04 -12.29
C GLY A 110 8.81 -10.86 -11.50
N PRO A 111 9.48 -9.89 -12.14
CA PRO A 111 9.99 -8.69 -11.46
C PRO A 111 8.93 -7.62 -11.22
N ASN A 112 7.73 -7.78 -11.79
CA ASN A 112 6.66 -6.81 -11.67
C ASN A 112 5.79 -7.09 -10.45
N VAL A 113 5.40 -6.02 -9.77
CA VAL A 113 4.45 -6.06 -8.66
C VAL A 113 3.27 -5.19 -9.03
N LEU A 114 2.17 -5.83 -9.41
CA LEU A 114 0.99 -5.17 -9.93
C LEU A 114 -0.04 -5.01 -8.80
N VAL A 115 -0.52 -3.81 -8.62
CA VAL A 115 -1.67 -3.50 -7.75
C VAL A 115 -2.90 -3.36 -8.63
N ARG A 116 -3.99 -4.01 -8.24
CA ARG A 116 -5.26 -3.95 -8.98
C ARG A 116 -6.40 -3.60 -8.03
N ASP A 117 -7.24 -2.69 -8.47
CA ASP A 117 -8.48 -2.31 -7.77
C ASP A 117 -8.27 -2.08 -6.26
N ALA A 118 -7.14 -1.46 -5.89
CA ALA A 118 -6.90 -1.10 -4.50
C ALA A 118 -7.89 -0.03 -4.06
N VAL A 119 -8.47 -0.21 -2.89
CA VAL A 119 -9.38 0.76 -2.28
C VAL A 119 -9.01 0.95 -0.82
N LEU A 120 -8.67 2.17 -0.47
CA LEU A 120 -8.48 2.63 0.90
C LEU A 120 -9.55 3.66 1.22
N THR A 121 -10.09 3.60 2.42
CA THR A 121 -11.10 4.54 2.92
C THR A 121 -10.60 5.22 4.18
N ALA A 122 -11.05 6.43 4.45
CA ALA A 122 -10.75 7.11 5.70
C ALA A 122 -11.29 6.32 6.89
N ASP A 123 -10.48 6.20 7.95
CA ASP A 123 -10.85 5.44 9.15
C ASP A 123 -11.83 6.20 10.05
N GLU A 124 -11.71 7.54 10.09
CA GLU A 124 -12.56 8.41 10.89
C GLU A 124 -13.37 9.34 9.98
N GLU A 125 -14.46 9.85 10.53
CA GLU A 125 -15.26 10.87 9.85
C GLU A 125 -14.45 12.16 9.73
N GLY A 126 -13.99 12.41 8.51
CA GLY A 126 -13.37 13.66 8.16
C GLY A 126 -11.83 13.66 8.27
N GLY A 127 -11.28 14.43 7.40
CA GLY A 127 -9.88 14.76 7.32
C GLY A 127 -9.72 16.01 6.47
N LYS A 128 -8.48 16.33 6.19
CA LYS A 128 -8.13 17.51 5.40
C LYS A 128 -7.17 17.15 4.30
N ILE A 129 -7.45 17.65 3.11
CA ILE A 129 -6.47 17.69 2.00
C ILE A 129 -6.31 19.13 1.57
N ALA A 130 -5.08 19.57 1.42
CA ALA A 130 -4.74 20.90 0.95
C ALA A 130 -3.76 20.82 -0.21
N TYR A 131 -4.04 21.55 -1.27
CA TYR A 131 -3.06 21.82 -2.31
C TYR A 131 -2.32 23.12 -1.95
N THR A 132 -1.01 23.04 -1.79
CA THR A 132 -0.14 24.14 -1.34
C THR A 132 0.71 24.74 -2.45
N GLY A 133 0.65 24.18 -3.68
CA GLY A 133 1.43 24.64 -4.82
C GLY A 133 1.03 26.04 -5.32
N ASP A 134 1.96 26.68 -6.01
CA ASP A 134 1.77 27.99 -6.64
C ASP A 134 0.79 27.88 -7.83
N VAL A 135 -0.46 28.17 -7.56
CA VAL A 135 -1.53 28.21 -8.57
C VAL A 135 -1.53 29.53 -9.36
N ALA A 136 -0.72 30.49 -8.92
CA ALA A 136 -0.74 31.85 -9.45
C ALA A 136 -0.46 31.91 -10.97
N ASP A 137 0.39 31.03 -11.49
CA ASP A 137 0.78 31.08 -12.91
C ASP A 137 -0.18 30.32 -13.84
N ALA A 138 -0.88 29.30 -13.34
CA ALA A 138 -1.86 28.55 -14.12
C ALA A 138 -3.26 29.20 -14.10
N ALA A 139 -3.64 29.82 -12.98
CA ALA A 139 -4.96 30.42 -12.78
C ALA A 139 -5.07 31.82 -13.42
N SER A 140 -3.96 32.55 -13.63
CA SER A 140 -4.02 33.88 -14.24
C SER A 140 -4.44 33.87 -15.73
N GLN A 141 -4.50 32.69 -16.35
CA GLN A 141 -4.95 32.49 -17.73
C GLN A 141 -6.20 31.59 -17.84
N ALA A 142 -6.74 31.11 -16.73
CA ALA A 142 -7.84 30.16 -16.71
C ALA A 142 -9.16 30.83 -16.26
N ASP A 143 -10.27 30.24 -16.71
CA ASP A 143 -11.65 30.61 -16.36
C ASP A 143 -11.84 30.73 -14.83
N GLU A 144 -12.64 31.67 -14.37
CA GLU A 144 -13.02 31.91 -12.94
C GLU A 144 -13.43 30.60 -12.21
N ARG A 145 -13.95 29.63 -12.93
CA ARG A 145 -14.32 28.31 -12.41
C ARG A 145 -13.15 27.50 -11.95
N VAL A 146 -12.01 27.63 -12.65
CA VAL A 146 -10.76 26.92 -12.31
C VAL A 146 -10.14 27.52 -11.05
N ASP A 147 -10.14 28.84 -10.93
CA ASP A 147 -9.67 29.53 -9.72
C ASP A 147 -10.53 29.18 -8.48
N LEU A 148 -11.85 29.07 -8.64
CA LEU A 148 -12.74 28.63 -7.57
C LEU A 148 -12.46 27.19 -7.14
N ALA A 149 -12.22 26.28 -8.09
CA ALA A 149 -11.90 24.90 -7.80
C ALA A 149 -10.57 24.78 -7.02
N PHE A 150 -9.53 25.51 -7.43
CA PHE A 150 -8.25 25.52 -6.71
C PHE A 150 -8.34 26.16 -5.33
N ARG A 151 -9.15 27.22 -5.15
CA ARG A 151 -9.41 27.79 -3.82
C ARG A 151 -10.12 26.79 -2.89
N ALA A 152 -11.03 26.01 -3.43
CA ALA A 152 -11.67 24.92 -2.67
C ALA A 152 -10.65 23.85 -2.25
N LEU A 153 -9.70 23.49 -3.11
CA LEU A 153 -8.66 22.52 -2.83
C LEU A 153 -7.57 22.99 -1.85
N ARG A 154 -7.47 24.30 -1.58
CA ARG A 154 -6.51 24.81 -0.59
C ARG A 154 -6.83 24.44 0.86
N ASN A 155 -8.06 24.06 1.14
CA ASN A 155 -8.49 23.68 2.49
C ASN A 155 -9.74 22.80 2.40
N PHE A 156 -9.63 21.70 1.71
CA PHE A 156 -10.74 20.78 1.52
C PHE A 156 -10.86 19.87 2.74
N GLN A 157 -12.00 19.98 3.42
CA GLN A 157 -12.39 19.03 4.46
C GLN A 157 -13.30 17.99 3.82
N PHE A 158 -12.97 16.72 4.00
CA PHE A 158 -13.77 15.62 3.52
C PHE A 158 -14.43 14.88 4.67
N SER A 159 -15.62 14.37 4.46
CA SER A 159 -16.28 13.44 5.38
C SER A 159 -15.97 12.00 5.01
N VAL A 160 -15.81 11.75 3.72
CA VAL A 160 -15.44 10.43 3.18
C VAL A 160 -14.32 10.62 2.15
N LEU A 161 -13.27 9.86 2.30
CA LEU A 161 -12.19 9.76 1.33
C LEU A 161 -12.07 8.31 0.86
N GLU A 162 -12.09 8.11 -0.44
CA GLU A 162 -11.75 6.85 -1.09
C GLU A 162 -10.52 7.06 -1.96
N VAL A 163 -9.50 6.27 -1.75
CA VAL A 163 -8.25 6.26 -2.52
C VAL A 163 -8.19 4.96 -3.30
N GLY A 164 -8.28 5.07 -4.62
CA GLY A 164 -8.04 3.94 -5.52
C GLY A 164 -6.60 3.95 -6.03
N ALA A 165 -6.01 2.77 -6.21
CA ALA A 165 -4.69 2.64 -6.82
C ALA A 165 -4.65 1.44 -7.77
N ASP A 166 -4.11 1.66 -8.97
CA ASP A 166 -3.91 0.65 -10.01
C ASP A 166 -2.58 0.84 -10.71
N GLY A 167 -1.88 -0.22 -11.01
CA GLY A 167 -0.67 -0.16 -11.80
C GLY A 167 0.49 -1.00 -11.27
N ASN A 168 1.70 -0.66 -11.68
CA ASN A 168 2.93 -1.38 -11.33
C ASN A 168 3.72 -0.60 -10.28
N LEU A 169 3.94 -1.19 -9.11
CA LEU A 169 4.72 -0.58 -8.02
C LEU A 169 6.18 -0.31 -8.41
N THR A 170 6.72 -1.09 -9.35
CA THR A 170 8.08 -0.89 -9.87
C THR A 170 8.14 0.09 -11.05
N GLY A 171 7.01 0.64 -11.47
CA GLY A 171 6.87 1.52 -12.63
C GLY A 171 5.91 2.67 -12.40
N SER A 172 4.74 2.61 -13.03
CA SER A 172 3.72 3.67 -12.95
C SER A 172 2.48 3.17 -12.21
N ILE A 173 2.00 3.98 -11.28
CA ILE A 173 0.75 3.78 -10.56
C ILE A 173 -0.20 4.93 -10.90
N MET A 174 -1.46 4.59 -11.14
CA MET A 174 -2.56 5.55 -11.23
C MET A 174 -3.24 5.62 -9.86
N ILE A 175 -3.31 6.81 -9.30
CA ILE A 175 -4.01 7.07 -8.03
C ILE A 175 -5.29 7.85 -8.35
N THR A 176 -6.40 7.38 -7.83
CA THR A 176 -7.71 8.03 -7.96
C THR A 176 -8.19 8.44 -6.58
N LEU A 177 -8.56 9.70 -6.42
CA LEU A 177 -9.14 10.22 -5.19
C LEU A 177 -10.62 10.53 -5.42
N ARG A 178 -11.48 10.03 -4.55
CA ARG A 178 -12.89 10.40 -4.47
C ARG A 178 -13.16 10.99 -3.10
N LEU A 179 -13.69 12.19 -3.10
CA LEU A 179 -13.95 13.00 -1.91
C LEU A 179 -15.46 13.33 -1.85
N PHE A 180 -16.05 13.13 -0.67
CA PHE A 180 -17.47 13.42 -0.41
C PHE A 180 -17.64 14.17 0.89
#